data_a4e2fa94d796219b8b626e466e6495f1
#
_entry.id   a4e2fa94d796219b8b626e466e6495f1
#
_cell.length_a   1.000
_cell.length_b   1.000
_cell.length_c   1.000
_cell.angle_alpha   90.00
_cell.angle_beta   90.00
_cell.angle_gamma   90.00
#
_symmetry.space_group_name_H-M   'P 1'
#
loop_
_entity.id
_entity.type
_entity.pdbx_description
1 polymer ?
#
loop_
_entity_poly.entity_id
_entity_poly.type
_entity_poly.pdbx_seq_one_letter_code
_entity_poly.pdbx_strand_id
1 'polypeptide(L)'
;MRTSEIAKRYLDYFEKHGHLIVPSASLISPNPTTLFTIAGMVPFIPYLMGEQTPPKSRMASNQKCVRTLDIDEVGKTTRHGTFFQMLGNFSFGDYFKEEAIHYAYELLTTPQDKGGYGFDPEKLWMTTFTLSLIHISEPTRHAQI
;
A
#
# COMPACT_ATOMS: atom_id res chain seq x y z
N MET A 1 -11.07 -0.13 -16.43
CA MET A 1 -11.12 0.76 -15.23
C MET A 1 -10.05 1.84 -15.38
N ARG A 2 -10.37 3.10 -15.13
CA ARG A 2 -9.42 4.23 -15.18
C ARG A 2 -8.62 4.30 -13.88
N THR A 3 -7.42 4.88 -13.90
CA THR A 3 -6.57 5.04 -12.70
C THR A 3 -7.29 5.77 -11.56
N SER A 4 -8.06 6.81 -11.88
CA SER A 4 -8.87 7.55 -10.90
C SER A 4 -9.95 6.69 -10.25
N GLU A 5 -10.55 5.77 -10.99
CA GLU A 5 -11.55 4.83 -10.47
C GLU A 5 -10.92 3.79 -9.54
N ILE A 6 -9.72 3.31 -9.89
CA ILE A 6 -8.96 2.39 -9.03
C ILE A 6 -8.67 3.05 -7.69
N ALA A 7 -8.13 4.27 -7.72
CA ALA A 7 -7.81 5.01 -6.50
C ALA A 7 -9.06 5.31 -5.67
N LYS A 8 -10.15 5.74 -6.33
CA LYS A 8 -11.40 6.03 -5.64
C LYS A 8 -11.97 4.78 -4.95
N ARG A 9 -12.03 3.64 -5.65
CA ARG A 9 -12.55 2.38 -5.07
C ARG A 9 -11.75 1.96 -3.84
N TYR A 10 -10.42 2.08 -3.90
CA TYR A 10 -9.56 1.77 -2.77
C TYR A 10 -9.91 2.63 -1.55
N LEU A 11 -9.96 3.94 -1.73
CA LEU A 11 -10.24 4.86 -0.64
C LEU A 11 -11.66 4.70 -0.09
N ASP A 12 -12.68 4.58 -0.96
CA ASP A 12 -14.07 4.34 -0.57
C ASP A 12 -14.21 3.03 0.23
N TYR A 13 -13.48 1.97 -0.16
CA TYR A 13 -13.49 0.70 0.54
C TYR A 13 -12.94 0.83 1.95
N PHE A 14 -11.75 1.43 2.10
CA PHE A 14 -11.13 1.61 3.41
C PHE A 14 -11.87 2.63 4.30
N GLU A 15 -12.48 3.66 3.72
CA GLU A 15 -13.34 4.58 4.44
C GLU A 15 -14.54 3.86 5.07
N LYS A 16 -15.21 2.97 4.32
CA LYS A 16 -16.30 2.12 4.82
C LYS A 16 -15.86 1.20 5.97
N HIS A 17 -14.59 0.78 5.97
CA HIS A 17 -13.99 -0.03 7.04
C HIS A 17 -13.36 0.83 8.16
N GLY A 18 -13.78 2.07 8.25
CA GLY A 18 -13.45 2.94 9.37
C GLY A 18 -12.09 3.62 9.29
N HIS A 19 -11.40 3.60 8.15
CA HIS A 19 -10.15 4.33 7.97
C HIS A 19 -10.39 5.82 7.73
N LEU A 20 -9.52 6.65 8.31
CA LEU A 20 -9.44 8.07 7.98
C LEU A 20 -8.72 8.23 6.64
N ILE A 21 -9.37 8.85 5.66
CA ILE A 21 -8.73 9.15 4.39
C ILE A 21 -7.85 10.38 4.54
N VAL A 22 -6.54 10.19 4.26
CA VAL A 22 -5.53 11.23 4.38
C VAL A 22 -5.08 11.66 2.98
N PRO A 23 -5.04 12.97 2.69
CA PRO A 23 -4.55 13.46 1.41
C PRO A 23 -3.07 13.13 1.20
N SER A 24 -2.64 13.06 -0.06
CA SER A 24 -1.23 12.88 -0.41
C SER A 24 -0.38 14.00 0.20
N ALA A 25 0.67 13.62 0.91
CA ALA A 25 1.69 14.56 1.36
C ALA A 25 2.52 15.09 0.18
N SER A 26 3.34 16.11 0.43
CA SER A 26 4.29 16.65 -0.54
C SER A 26 5.24 15.57 -1.06
N LEU A 27 5.65 15.70 -2.33
CA LEU A 27 6.73 14.89 -2.89
C LEU A 27 8.09 15.22 -2.29
N ILE A 28 8.28 16.45 -1.82
CA ILE A 28 9.47 16.84 -1.08
C ILE A 28 9.31 16.29 0.33
N SER A 29 10.20 15.35 0.67
CA SER A 29 10.15 14.68 1.97
C SER A 29 10.49 15.65 3.11
N PRO A 30 9.73 15.67 4.20
CA PRO A 30 10.14 16.37 5.41
C PRO A 30 11.27 15.65 6.16
N ASN A 31 11.54 14.39 5.80
CA ASN A 31 12.61 13.60 6.41
C ASN A 31 13.96 13.99 5.77
N PRO A 32 14.95 14.45 6.58
CA PRO A 32 16.25 14.88 6.07
C PRO A 32 17.08 13.75 5.44
N THR A 33 16.71 12.49 5.66
CA THR A 33 17.42 11.33 5.10
C THR A 33 16.98 10.99 3.67
N THR A 34 15.88 11.57 3.19
CA THR A 34 15.35 11.31 1.84
C THR A 34 14.94 12.62 1.16
N LEU A 35 15.37 12.80 -0.10
CA LEU A 35 15.01 14.00 -0.89
C LEU A 35 13.52 14.00 -1.28
N PHE A 36 12.98 12.82 -1.57
CA PHE A 36 11.60 12.66 -2.04
C PHE A 36 10.81 11.68 -1.17
N THR A 37 9.49 11.82 -1.21
CA THR A 37 8.57 10.83 -0.67
C THR A 37 8.55 9.62 -1.60
N ILE A 38 9.23 8.56 -1.19
CA ILE A 38 9.47 7.35 -1.98
C ILE A 38 8.44 6.23 -1.74
N ALA A 39 7.63 6.36 -0.69
CA ALA A 39 6.63 5.37 -0.32
C ALA A 39 5.46 5.99 0.43
N GLY A 40 4.31 5.31 0.39
CA GLY A 40 3.09 5.75 1.07
C GLY A 40 3.20 5.83 2.59
N MET A 41 4.12 5.07 3.19
CA MET A 41 4.35 5.10 4.64
C MET A 41 5.17 6.30 5.12
N VAL A 42 5.94 6.96 4.26
CA VAL A 42 6.87 8.03 4.67
C VAL A 42 6.20 9.12 5.51
N PRO A 43 5.02 9.63 5.14
CA PRO A 43 4.33 10.64 5.96
C PRO A 43 3.88 10.14 7.34
N PHE A 44 3.81 8.81 7.54
CA PHE A 44 3.33 8.18 8.77
C PHE A 44 4.44 7.68 9.68
N ILE A 45 5.73 7.85 9.29
CA ILE A 45 6.88 7.42 10.09
C ILE A 45 6.81 7.92 11.54
N PRO A 46 6.49 9.20 11.84
CA PRO A 46 6.40 9.66 13.23
C PRO A 46 5.34 8.91 14.06
N TYR A 47 4.25 8.48 13.44
CA TYR A 47 3.22 7.67 14.12
C TYR A 47 3.67 6.24 14.32
N LEU A 48 4.36 5.66 13.34
CA LEU A 48 4.90 4.29 13.41
C LEU A 48 6.03 4.18 14.43
N MET A 49 6.83 5.23 14.60
CA MET A 49 7.90 5.31 15.60
C MET A 49 7.40 5.68 17.00
N GLY A 50 6.12 6.04 17.15
CA GLY A 50 5.55 6.47 18.41
C GLY A 50 5.95 7.89 18.83
N GLU A 51 6.54 8.67 17.95
CA GLU A 51 6.94 10.06 18.19
C GLU A 51 5.73 10.99 18.24
N GLN A 52 4.67 10.63 17.54
CA GLN A 52 3.42 11.38 17.49
C GLN A 52 2.22 10.44 17.62
N THR A 53 1.15 10.93 18.21
CA THR A 53 -0.13 10.22 18.26
C THR A 53 -0.84 10.36 16.91
N PRO A 54 -1.23 9.24 16.25
CA PRO A 54 -1.99 9.32 15.01
C PRO A 54 -3.38 9.92 15.26
N PRO A 55 -3.93 10.70 14.33
CA PRO A 55 -5.28 11.28 14.45
C PRO A 55 -6.38 10.22 14.49
N LYS A 56 -6.09 9.03 13.95
CA LYS A 56 -6.95 7.84 14.04
C LYS A 56 -6.10 6.58 13.96
N SER A 57 -6.54 5.50 14.60
CA SER A 57 -5.84 4.21 14.59
C SER A 57 -5.82 3.53 13.22
N ARG A 58 -6.76 3.89 12.33
CA ARG A 58 -6.87 3.37 10.95
C ARG A 58 -6.80 4.53 9.97
N MET A 59 -5.85 4.51 9.06
CA MET A 59 -5.74 5.53 8.01
C MET A 59 -5.50 4.91 6.65
N ALA A 60 -5.97 5.58 5.59
CA ALA A 60 -5.68 5.19 4.21
C ALA A 60 -5.37 6.41 3.36
N SER A 61 -4.50 6.23 2.37
CA SER A 61 -4.09 7.31 1.48
C SER A 61 -3.79 6.81 0.07
N ASN A 62 -3.84 7.74 -0.89
CA ASN A 62 -3.28 7.58 -2.22
C ASN A 62 -2.08 8.53 -2.34
N GLN A 63 -0.89 8.06 -1.93
CA GLN A 63 0.32 8.86 -1.87
C GLN A 63 1.03 8.93 -3.21
N LYS A 64 1.31 10.14 -3.67
CA LYS A 64 2.22 10.39 -4.79
C LYS A 64 3.65 10.13 -4.35
N CYS A 65 4.38 9.35 -5.13
CA CYS A 65 5.74 8.92 -4.83
C CYS A 65 6.67 9.14 -6.02
N VAL A 66 7.94 9.39 -5.71
CA VAL A 66 9.03 9.46 -6.70
C VAL A 66 10.16 8.55 -6.29
N ARG A 67 10.59 7.67 -7.20
CA ARG A 67 11.79 6.85 -7.07
C ARG A 67 12.67 7.05 -8.29
N THR A 68 13.94 7.34 -8.07
CA THR A 68 14.91 7.63 -9.13
C THR A 68 15.94 6.51 -9.32
N LEU A 69 15.93 5.47 -8.48
CA LEU A 69 16.92 4.39 -8.51
C LEU A 69 16.91 3.62 -9.83
N ASP A 70 15.73 3.45 -10.44
CA ASP A 70 15.56 2.71 -11.68
C ASP A 70 15.39 3.64 -12.91
N ILE A 71 15.90 4.88 -12.85
CA ILE A 71 15.70 5.86 -13.91
C ILE A 71 16.27 5.39 -15.26
N ASP A 72 17.36 4.64 -15.23
CA ASP A 72 17.99 4.11 -16.44
C ASP A 72 17.17 3.00 -17.11
N GLU A 73 16.23 2.40 -16.39
CA GLU A 73 15.34 1.35 -16.89
C GLU A 73 13.99 1.90 -17.38
N VAL A 74 13.68 3.16 -17.07
CA VAL A 74 12.44 3.83 -17.49
C VAL A 74 12.46 4.04 -19.00
N GLY A 75 11.42 3.56 -19.67
CA GLY A 75 11.33 3.60 -21.13
C GLY A 75 11.98 2.41 -21.85
N LYS A 76 12.80 1.59 -21.15
CA LYS A 76 13.35 0.34 -21.68
C LYS A 76 12.48 -0.86 -21.31
N THR A 77 11.87 -0.82 -20.16
CA THR A 77 10.97 -1.86 -19.66
C THR A 77 9.55 -1.33 -19.54
N THR A 78 8.57 -2.23 -19.49
CA THR A 78 7.15 -1.88 -19.29
C THR A 78 6.75 -1.73 -17.82
N ARG A 79 7.67 -1.96 -16.90
CA ARG A 79 7.38 -2.08 -15.45
C ARG A 79 7.98 -0.98 -14.59
N HIS A 80 8.94 -0.21 -15.09
CA HIS A 80 9.61 0.84 -14.32
C HIS A 80 9.03 2.21 -14.63
N GLY A 81 8.76 2.97 -13.59
CA GLY A 81 8.34 4.36 -13.64
C GLY A 81 8.96 5.13 -12.48
N THR A 82 9.31 6.40 -12.70
CA THR A 82 9.88 7.25 -11.65
C THR A 82 8.81 7.85 -10.75
N PHE A 83 7.67 8.24 -11.32
CA PHE A 83 6.52 8.79 -10.61
C PHE A 83 5.38 7.79 -10.62
N PHE A 84 4.78 7.55 -9.44
CA PHE A 84 3.64 6.66 -9.28
C PHE A 84 2.80 7.06 -8.07
N GLN A 85 1.61 6.49 -8.00
CA GLN A 85 0.72 6.59 -6.84
C GLN A 85 0.75 5.27 -6.07
N MET A 86 0.92 5.37 -4.75
CA MET A 86 0.90 4.22 -3.85
C MET A 86 -0.37 4.27 -3.00
N LEU A 87 -1.25 3.31 -3.22
CA LEU A 87 -2.43 3.08 -2.40
C LEU A 87 -1.99 2.36 -1.12
N GLY A 88 -2.32 2.91 0.03
CA GLY A 88 -1.87 2.39 1.31
C GLY A 88 -2.96 2.47 2.38
N ASN A 89 -3.06 1.41 3.17
CA ASN A 89 -3.84 1.36 4.40
C ASN A 89 -2.90 1.08 5.57
N PHE A 90 -3.13 1.77 6.67
CA PHE A 90 -2.23 1.79 7.83
C PHE A 90 -3.04 1.56 9.10
N SER A 91 -2.51 0.69 9.96
CA SER A 91 -3.05 0.40 11.29
C SER A 91 -2.02 0.79 12.35
N PHE A 92 -2.44 1.59 13.31
CA PHE A 92 -1.63 2.05 14.42
C PHE A 92 -2.15 1.41 15.72
N GLY A 93 -1.76 0.14 15.93
CA GLY A 93 -2.17 -0.63 17.11
C GLY A 93 -3.65 -1.07 17.11
N ASP A 94 -4.29 -1.12 15.96
CA ASP A 94 -5.70 -1.53 15.83
C ASP A 94 -5.78 -2.95 15.26
N TYR A 95 -5.57 -3.14 13.97
CA TYR A 95 -5.55 -4.46 13.34
C TYR A 95 -4.14 -4.85 12.88
N PHE A 96 -3.94 -6.14 12.60
CA PHE A 96 -2.66 -6.66 12.15
C PHE A 96 -2.84 -7.56 10.90
N LYS A 97 -2.08 -8.65 10.78
CA LYS A 97 -1.99 -9.47 9.56
C LYS A 97 -3.32 -10.04 9.10
N GLU A 98 -4.10 -10.58 10.01
CA GLU A 98 -5.34 -11.29 9.69
C GLU A 98 -6.33 -10.38 8.98
N GLU A 99 -6.71 -9.27 9.61
CA GLU A 99 -7.64 -8.32 9.00
C GLU A 99 -7.07 -7.66 7.73
N ALA A 100 -5.76 -7.38 7.70
CA ALA A 100 -5.11 -6.82 6.53
C ALA A 100 -5.20 -7.76 5.31
N ILE A 101 -5.04 -9.07 5.52
CA ILE A 101 -5.21 -10.10 4.48
C ILE A 101 -6.66 -10.16 4.02
N HIS A 102 -7.62 -10.15 4.95
CA HIS A 102 -9.05 -10.13 4.61
C HIS A 102 -9.42 -8.91 3.76
N TYR A 103 -9.02 -7.72 4.17
CA TYR A 103 -9.27 -6.50 3.38
C TYR A 103 -8.67 -6.57 1.99
N ALA A 104 -7.42 -7.03 1.88
CA ALA A 104 -6.77 -7.15 0.58
C ALA A 104 -7.49 -8.17 -0.32
N TYR A 105 -7.79 -9.35 0.21
CA TYR A 105 -8.47 -10.40 -0.54
C TYR A 105 -9.86 -9.98 -0.98
N GLU A 106 -10.66 -9.45 -0.06
CA GLU A 106 -12.02 -8.98 -0.34
C GLU A 106 -12.01 -7.88 -1.42
N LEU A 107 -11.18 -6.84 -1.26
CA LEU A 107 -11.12 -5.75 -2.23
C LEU A 107 -10.69 -6.23 -3.63
N LEU A 108 -9.72 -7.15 -3.69
CA LEU A 108 -9.21 -7.66 -4.96
C LEU A 108 -10.20 -8.57 -5.69
N THR A 109 -10.90 -9.45 -4.95
CA THR A 109 -11.73 -10.49 -5.55
C THR A 109 -13.21 -10.11 -5.68
N THR A 110 -13.72 -9.21 -4.85
CA THR A 110 -15.11 -8.74 -4.96
C THR A 110 -15.39 -8.17 -6.35
N PRO A 111 -16.52 -8.55 -6.97
CA PRO A 111 -16.90 -8.06 -8.29
C PRO A 111 -16.96 -6.54 -8.39
N GLN A 112 -16.70 -6.01 -9.58
CA GLN A 112 -16.61 -4.56 -9.81
C GLN A 112 -17.94 -3.83 -9.59
N ASP A 113 -19.06 -4.44 -9.85
CA ASP A 113 -20.41 -3.93 -9.58
C ASP A 113 -20.70 -3.80 -8.08
N LYS A 114 -20.02 -4.61 -7.25
CA LYS A 114 -20.09 -4.56 -5.79
C LYS A 114 -19.00 -3.72 -5.13
N GLY A 115 -18.18 -3.04 -5.93
CA GLY A 115 -17.17 -2.09 -5.45
C GLY A 115 -15.74 -2.63 -5.33
N GLY A 116 -15.50 -3.91 -5.60
CA GLY A 116 -14.16 -4.51 -5.65
C GLY A 116 -13.48 -4.36 -7.01
N TYR A 117 -12.33 -5.01 -7.17
CA TYR A 117 -11.60 -5.03 -8.44
C TYR A 117 -11.97 -6.19 -9.37
N GLY A 118 -12.58 -7.24 -8.84
CA GLY A 118 -13.08 -8.40 -9.61
C GLY A 118 -11.95 -9.24 -10.21
N PHE A 119 -10.83 -9.37 -9.51
CA PHE A 119 -9.78 -10.28 -9.94
C PHE A 119 -10.18 -11.73 -9.68
N ASP A 120 -9.81 -12.60 -10.60
CA ASP A 120 -9.97 -14.03 -10.48
C ASP A 120 -9.02 -14.55 -9.36
N PRO A 121 -9.56 -15.15 -8.29
CA PRO A 121 -8.74 -15.68 -7.19
C PRO A 121 -7.67 -16.68 -7.65
N GLU A 122 -7.99 -17.49 -8.68
CA GLU A 122 -7.03 -18.49 -9.19
C GLU A 122 -5.82 -17.88 -9.91
N LYS A 123 -5.90 -16.60 -10.27
CA LYS A 123 -4.81 -15.84 -10.90
C LYS A 123 -4.03 -14.99 -9.92
N LEU A 124 -4.39 -15.00 -8.64
CA LEU A 124 -3.68 -14.30 -7.59
C LEU A 124 -2.55 -15.17 -7.03
N TRP A 125 -1.35 -14.60 -7.02
CA TRP A 125 -0.18 -15.24 -6.42
C TRP A 125 0.14 -14.55 -5.10
N MET A 126 0.13 -15.30 -4.01
CA MET A 126 0.47 -14.81 -2.69
C MET A 126 1.84 -15.34 -2.27
N THR A 127 2.64 -14.46 -1.70
CA THR A 127 3.97 -14.81 -1.19
C THR A 127 3.94 -14.85 0.33
N THR A 128 4.52 -15.89 0.91
CA THR A 128 4.63 -16.05 2.35
C THR A 128 6.06 -16.34 2.76
N PHE A 129 6.45 -15.87 3.94
CA PHE A 129 7.70 -16.28 4.56
C PHE A 129 7.49 -17.55 5.37
N THR A 130 8.42 -18.50 5.20
CA THR A 130 8.38 -19.79 5.92
C THR A 130 8.85 -19.68 7.37
N LEU A 131 9.60 -18.63 7.71
CA LEU A 131 10.17 -18.41 9.03
C LEU A 131 9.72 -17.08 9.63
N SER A 132 9.63 -17.08 10.96
CA SER A 132 9.29 -15.94 11.78
C SER A 132 10.12 -14.70 11.43
N LEU A 133 9.54 -13.53 11.64
CA LEU A 133 10.05 -12.17 11.40
C LEU A 133 11.49 -11.86 11.88
N ILE A 134 12.19 -12.80 12.49
CA ILE A 134 13.55 -12.64 13.05
C ILE A 134 14.66 -13.00 12.04
N HIS A 135 14.33 -13.72 10.94
CA HIS A 135 15.30 -14.13 9.94
C HIS A 135 14.93 -13.63 8.55
N ILE A 136 15.54 -12.53 8.16
CA ILE A 136 15.25 -11.75 6.92
C ILE A 136 15.90 -12.40 5.66
N SER A 137 16.60 -13.50 5.76
CA SER A 137 17.44 -14.05 4.69
C SER A 137 16.89 -15.26 3.92
N GLU A 138 15.63 -15.66 4.17
CA GLU A 138 15.06 -16.85 3.52
C GLU A 138 14.23 -16.50 2.27
N PRO A 139 14.28 -17.33 1.23
CA PRO A 139 13.53 -17.07 0.00
C PRO A 139 12.02 -17.13 0.22
N THR A 140 11.33 -16.21 -0.41
CA THR A 140 9.86 -16.13 -0.41
C THR A 140 9.29 -17.36 -1.14
N ARG A 141 8.39 -18.10 -0.52
CA ARG A 141 7.61 -19.15 -1.19
C ARG A 141 6.35 -18.55 -1.80
N HIS A 142 6.08 -18.94 -3.03
CA HIS A 142 4.81 -18.64 -3.70
C HIS A 142 3.79 -19.69 -3.27
N ALA A 143 2.67 -19.23 -2.72
CA ALA A 143 1.51 -20.06 -2.43
C ALA A 143 0.37 -19.68 -3.39
N GLN A 144 -0.20 -20.67 -4.04
CA GLN A 144 -1.44 -20.53 -4.80
C GLN A 144 -2.59 -20.87 -3.84
N ILE A 145 -3.59 -20.00 -3.79
CA ILE A 145 -4.84 -20.25 -3.04
C ILE A 145 -5.85 -20.86 -3.97
#